data_40dae4d2fc87d9fcb23823a085256f12
#
_entry.id   40dae4d2fc87d9fcb23823a085256f12
#
_cell.length_a   1.000
_cell.length_b   1.000
_cell.length_c   1.000
_cell.angle_alpha   90.00
_cell.angle_beta   90.00
_cell.angle_gamma   90.00
#
_symmetry.space_group_name_H-M   'P 1'
#
loop_
_entity.id
_entity.type
_entity.pdbx_description
1 polymer ?
#
loop_
_entity_poly.entity_id
_entity_poly.type
_entity_poly.pdbx_seq_one_letter_code
_entity_poly.pdbx_strand_id
1 'polypeptide(L)' 'MNLSDLLVALSGNNGLYLTLTNEAGAELITFNAGGYESVESDLGTRVVKKIKVVSANAVSVELQDAP' A
#
# COMPACT_ATOMS: atom_id res chain seq x y z
N MET A 1 -8.64 -9.04 0.27
CA MET A 1 -7.14 -9.11 0.16
C MET A 1 -6.56 -8.19 1.22
N ASN A 2 -5.49 -8.60 1.87
CA ASN A 2 -4.76 -7.71 2.78
C ASN A 2 -3.60 -7.05 2.03
N LEU A 3 -2.93 -6.10 2.68
CA LEU A 3 -1.83 -5.37 2.05
C LEU A 3 -0.67 -6.30 1.68
N SER A 4 -0.36 -7.29 2.51
CA SER A 4 0.71 -8.23 2.19
C SER A 4 0.47 -8.96 0.87
N ASP A 5 -0.77 -9.38 0.60
CA ASP A 5 -1.11 -10.03 -0.67
C ASP A 5 -0.85 -9.10 -1.85
N LEU A 6 -1.23 -7.83 -1.70
CA LEU A 6 -1.02 -6.85 -2.76
C LEU A 6 0.48 -6.60 -2.99
N LEU A 7 1.25 -6.48 -1.91
CA LEU A 7 2.69 -6.22 -2.02
C LEU A 7 3.42 -7.37 -2.70
N VAL A 8 3.04 -8.61 -2.40
CA VAL A 8 3.62 -9.78 -3.07
C VAL A 8 3.31 -9.74 -4.57
N ALA A 9 2.07 -9.39 -4.93
CA ALA A 9 1.66 -9.30 -6.33
C ALA A 9 2.42 -8.19 -7.08
N LEU A 10 2.83 -7.14 -6.37
CA LEU A 10 3.53 -6.00 -6.96
C LEU A 10 5.05 -6.10 -6.83
N SER A 11 5.57 -7.16 -6.21
CA SER A 11 7.01 -7.32 -6.02
C SER A 11 7.73 -7.31 -7.36
N GLY A 12 8.87 -6.65 -7.43
CA GLY A 12 9.63 -6.49 -8.66
C GLY A 12 9.31 -5.23 -9.46
N ASN A 13 8.26 -4.49 -9.09
CA ASN A 13 7.89 -3.25 -9.79
C ASN A 13 8.63 -2.05 -9.18
N ASN A 14 9.94 -1.97 -9.42
CA ASN A 14 10.80 -0.98 -8.77
C ASN A 14 10.46 0.47 -9.13
N GLY A 15 9.76 0.71 -10.21
CA GLY A 15 9.36 2.07 -10.61
C GLY A 15 7.99 2.50 -10.10
N LEU A 16 7.31 1.64 -9.33
CA LEU A 16 5.96 1.92 -8.85
C LEU A 16 6.01 2.38 -7.40
N TYR A 17 5.42 3.53 -7.11
CA TYR A 17 5.32 4.07 -5.75
C TYR A 17 3.93 3.83 -5.19
N LEU A 18 3.87 3.46 -3.93
CA LEU A 18 2.62 3.22 -3.20
C LEU A 18 2.51 4.20 -2.05
N THR A 19 1.36 4.86 -1.94
CA THR A 19 1.01 5.68 -0.78
C THR A 19 -0.11 4.96 -0.04
N LEU A 20 0.15 4.60 1.22
CA LEU A 20 -0.86 3.95 2.05
C LEU A 20 -1.60 5.02 2.84
N THR A 21 -2.93 4.93 2.84
CA THR A 21 -3.78 5.85 3.60
C THR A 21 -4.70 5.05 4.53
N ASN A 22 -5.21 5.72 5.57
CA ASN A 22 -6.26 5.15 6.42
C ASN A 22 -7.63 5.51 5.85
N GLU A 23 -8.70 5.08 6.53
CA GLU A 23 -10.07 5.32 6.07
C GLU A 23 -10.45 6.80 6.07
N ALA A 24 -9.77 7.62 6.86
CA ALA A 24 -9.97 9.07 6.86
C ALA A 24 -9.22 9.78 5.74
N GLY A 25 -8.41 9.05 4.97
CA GLY A 25 -7.62 9.62 3.88
C GLY A 25 -6.26 10.17 4.30
N ALA A 26 -5.88 10.00 5.57
CA ALA A 26 -4.57 10.46 6.04
C ALA A 26 -3.48 9.53 5.53
N GLU A 27 -2.40 10.12 5.03
CA GLU A 27 -1.26 9.37 4.52
C GLU A 27 -0.50 8.70 5.67
N LEU A 28 -0.26 7.39 5.55
CA LEU A 28 0.48 6.62 6.54
C LEU A 28 1.95 6.50 6.16
N ILE A 29 2.23 6.10 4.92
CA ILE A 29 3.59 5.93 4.42
C ILE A 29 3.57 5.92 2.89
N THR A 30 4.64 6.38 2.27
CA THR A 30 4.88 6.26 0.83
C THR A 30 6.18 5.49 0.63
N PHE A 31 6.16 4.49 -0.24
CA PHE A 31 7.34 3.67 -0.49
C PHE A 31 7.33 3.11 -1.91
N ASN A 32 8.50 2.62 -2.36
CA ASN A 32 8.64 1.96 -3.64
C ASN A 32 8.19 0.50 -3.51
N ALA A 33 7.43 -0.01 -4.48
CA ALA A 33 6.91 -1.38 -4.44
C ALA A 33 8.02 -2.44 -4.34
N GLY A 34 9.20 -2.15 -4.86
CA GLY A 34 10.35 -3.06 -4.73
C GLY A 34 10.97 -3.06 -3.34
N GLY A 35 10.62 -2.10 -2.47
CA GLY A 35 11.15 -1.98 -1.12
C GLY A 35 10.12 -2.24 -0.03
N TYR A 36 9.14 -3.09 -0.29
CA TYR A 36 8.03 -3.31 0.63
C TYR A 36 8.43 -3.91 1.98
N GLU A 37 9.63 -4.44 2.10
CA GLU A 37 10.11 -5.00 3.37
C GLU A 37 10.20 -3.95 4.48
N SER A 38 10.24 -2.66 4.12
CA SER A 38 10.26 -1.58 5.12
C SER A 38 8.88 -1.30 5.71
N VAL A 39 7.82 -1.92 5.19
CA VAL A 39 6.46 -1.72 5.69
C VAL A 39 6.28 -2.51 6.98
N GLU A 40 5.67 -1.86 7.99
CA GLU A 40 5.41 -2.51 9.27
C GLU A 40 4.46 -3.70 9.11
N SER A 41 4.71 -4.76 9.88
CA SER A 41 3.96 -6.00 9.72
C SER A 41 2.47 -5.86 10.03
N ASP A 42 2.08 -4.98 10.96
CA ASP A 42 0.66 -4.79 11.27
C ASP A 42 -0.08 -4.09 10.11
N LEU A 43 0.59 -3.24 9.35
CA LEU A 43 -0.01 -2.67 8.14
C LEU A 43 -0.24 -3.75 7.09
N GLY A 44 0.65 -4.71 7.00
CA GLY A 44 0.53 -5.81 6.06
C GLY A 44 -0.71 -6.68 6.27
N THR A 45 -1.22 -6.75 7.50
CA THR A 45 -2.39 -7.56 7.84
C THR A 45 -3.71 -6.82 7.62
N ARG A 46 -3.67 -5.51 7.38
CA ARG A 46 -4.90 -4.72 7.17
C ARG A 46 -5.51 -5.01 5.81
N VAL A 47 -6.84 -4.96 5.76
CA VAL A 47 -7.58 -5.20 4.52
C VAL A 47 -7.42 -4.00 3.59
N VAL A 48 -7.16 -4.27 2.32
CA VAL A 48 -7.16 -3.23 1.27
C VAL A 48 -8.61 -2.93 0.92
N LYS A 49 -9.03 -1.69 1.14
CA LYS A 49 -10.39 -1.25 0.85
C LYS A 49 -10.53 -0.64 -0.54
N LYS A 50 -9.52 0.10 -1.00
CA LYS A 50 -9.60 0.82 -2.25
C LYS A 50 -8.20 1.03 -2.82
N ILE A 51 -8.08 0.93 -4.13
CA ILE A 51 -6.86 1.23 -4.85
C ILE A 51 -7.18 2.31 -5.87
N LYS A 52 -6.39 3.39 -5.87
CA LYS A 52 -6.59 4.51 -6.79
C LYS A 52 -5.29 4.80 -7.52
N VAL A 53 -5.35 4.80 -8.85
CA VAL A 53 -4.19 5.21 -9.66
C VAL A 53 -4.07 6.73 -9.61
N VAL A 54 -2.91 7.21 -9.16
CA VAL A 54 -2.63 8.65 -9.03
C VAL A 54 -1.90 9.16 -10.27
N SER A 55 -0.94 8.39 -10.78
CA SER A 55 -0.20 8.72 -11.98
C SER A 55 0.30 7.42 -12.63
N ALA A 56 1.07 7.54 -13.71
CA ALA A 56 1.57 6.37 -14.44
C ALA A 56 2.44 5.44 -13.57
N ASN A 57 3.04 5.98 -12.51
CA ASN A 57 3.94 5.20 -11.64
C ASN A 57 3.63 5.37 -10.16
N ALA A 58 2.43 5.82 -9.80
CA ALA A 58 2.04 6.02 -8.41
C ALA A 58 0.60 5.57 -8.17
N VAL A 59 0.40 4.86 -7.08
CA VAL A 59 -0.89 4.30 -6.68
C VAL A 59 -1.14 4.61 -5.22
N SER A 60 -2.37 5.01 -4.90
CA SER A 60 -2.82 5.22 -3.52
C SER A 60 -3.63 4.01 -3.09
N VAL A 61 -3.32 3.46 -1.92
CA VAL A 61 -4.01 2.28 -1.37
C VAL A 61 -4.62 2.65 -0.04
N GLU A 62 -5.95 2.59 0.03
CA GLU A 62 -6.67 2.84 1.28
C GLU A 62 -6.79 1.53 2.05
N LEU A 63 -6.36 1.55 3.30
CA LEU A 63 -6.42 0.39 4.19
C LEU A 63 -7.54 0.57 5.21
N GLN A 64 -8.16 -0.55 5.58
CA GLN A 64 -9.09 -0.56 6.69
C GLN A 64 -8.35 -0.18 7.97
N ASP A 65 -8.97 0.68 8.80
CA ASP A 65 -8.38 1.05 10.08
C ASP A 65 -8.25 -0.18 10.98
N ALA A 66 -7.28 -0.13 11.90
CA ALA A 66 -7.11 -1.21 12.87
C ALA A 66 -8.38 -1.33 13.72
N PRO A 67 -8.78 -2.56 14.06
CA PRO A 67 -9.97 -2.79 14.88
C PRO A 67 -9.81 -2.24 16.30
#